data_f680abb8d95072d7aa7f0fd51d2d12ad
#
_entry.id   f680abb8d95072d7aa7f0fd51d2d12ad
#
_cell.length_a   1.000
_cell.length_b   1.000
_cell.length_c   1.000
_cell.angle_alpha   90.00
_cell.angle_beta   90.00
_cell.angle_gamma   90.00
#
_symmetry.space_group_name_H-M   'P 1'
#
loop_
_entity.id
_entity.type
_entity.pdbx_description
1 polymer ?
#
loop_
_entity_poly.entity_id
_entity_poly.type
_entity_poly.pdbx_seq_one_letter_code
_entity_poly.pdbx_strand_id
1 'polypeptide(L)'
;MPRARRRLFLRRFSPGSLASMTPRELVFLLVLLFLGFLAPHWERRTGDFLEGVVTKVVDGDTLVVKVEGELRRVRLIGVDTPETVHPRKPVQYYGREASAFTKQALSGRRVWLEYDVAPLDKYQRHLAYVWVERPARDEDAVRRGMFNAMLLLEGYGRTMTIQPNSRYADLFARLQTEARKAGRGLWGRKR
;
A
#
# COMPACT_ATOMS: atom_id res chain seq x y z
N MET A 1 24.91 6.33 -48.22
CA MET A 1 24.88 5.35 -47.13
C MET A 1 23.45 4.88 -46.93
N PRO A 2 23.06 3.60 -47.17
CA PRO A 2 21.67 3.15 -47.13
C PRO A 2 21.27 2.71 -45.73
N ARG A 3 20.06 3.16 -45.35
CA ARG A 3 19.38 2.78 -44.08
C ARG A 3 18.89 1.34 -44.16
N ALA A 4 19.38 0.46 -43.28
CA ALA A 4 18.91 -0.90 -43.08
C ALA A 4 17.55 -0.91 -42.41
N ARG A 5 16.48 -1.30 -43.15
CA ARG A 5 15.15 -1.61 -42.61
C ARG A 5 15.20 -2.97 -41.89
N ARG A 6 15.10 -3.01 -40.57
CA ARG A 6 14.84 -4.24 -39.82
C ARG A 6 13.39 -4.66 -40.08
N ARG A 7 13.19 -5.73 -40.81
CA ARG A 7 11.88 -6.40 -40.97
C ARG A 7 11.63 -7.22 -39.68
N LEU A 8 10.60 -6.84 -38.91
CA LEU A 8 10.05 -7.67 -37.86
C LEU A 8 9.40 -8.90 -38.51
N PHE A 9 9.94 -10.09 -38.23
CA PHE A 9 9.37 -11.37 -38.63
C PHE A 9 8.22 -11.70 -37.68
N LEU A 10 6.99 -11.28 -38.00
CA LEU A 10 5.77 -11.80 -37.37
C LEU A 10 5.55 -13.23 -37.89
N ARG A 11 5.92 -14.23 -37.07
CA ARG A 11 5.53 -15.61 -37.31
C ARG A 11 4.00 -15.69 -37.24
N ARG A 12 3.34 -15.91 -38.40
CA ARG A 12 1.94 -16.25 -38.50
C ARG A 12 1.71 -17.58 -37.75
N PHE A 13 0.95 -17.56 -36.67
CA PHE A 13 0.42 -18.77 -36.05
C PHE A 13 -0.57 -19.40 -37.03
N SER A 14 -0.27 -20.62 -37.49
CA SER A 14 -1.18 -21.41 -38.33
C SER A 14 -2.20 -22.12 -37.43
N PRO A 15 -3.51 -22.07 -37.72
CA PRO A 15 -4.54 -22.69 -36.90
C PRO A 15 -4.51 -24.23 -36.85
N GLY A 16 -3.55 -24.90 -37.53
CA GLY A 16 -3.39 -26.36 -37.51
C GLY A 16 -2.57 -26.96 -36.38
N SER A 17 -1.99 -26.14 -35.50
CA SER A 17 -1.03 -26.63 -34.50
C SER A 17 -1.66 -27.34 -33.28
N LEU A 18 -2.96 -27.15 -33.02
CA LEU A 18 -3.65 -27.80 -31.90
C LEU A 18 -4.04 -29.26 -32.19
N ALA A 19 -4.26 -29.62 -33.44
CA ALA A 19 -4.69 -30.96 -33.84
C ALA A 19 -3.55 -32.01 -33.85
N SER A 20 -2.29 -31.57 -33.73
CA SER A 20 -1.10 -32.45 -33.74
C SER A 20 -0.44 -32.61 -32.36
N MET A 21 -1.04 -32.08 -31.31
CA MET A 21 -0.48 -32.20 -29.95
C MET A 21 -0.70 -33.61 -29.38
N THR A 22 0.34 -34.17 -28.81
CA THR A 22 0.24 -35.43 -28.06
C THR A 22 -0.60 -35.24 -26.79
N PRO A 23 -1.23 -36.32 -26.25
CA PRO A 23 -2.00 -36.22 -25.00
C PRO A 23 -1.20 -35.61 -23.84
N ARG A 24 0.11 -35.84 -23.79
CA ARG A 24 1.01 -35.26 -22.76
C ARG A 24 1.19 -33.77 -22.91
N GLU A 25 1.34 -33.26 -24.12
CA GLU A 25 1.46 -31.81 -24.40
C GLU A 25 0.13 -31.08 -24.10
N LEU A 26 -0.99 -31.72 -24.40
CA LEU A 26 -2.30 -31.17 -24.08
C LEU A 26 -2.53 -31.07 -22.57
N VAL A 27 -2.16 -32.09 -21.80
CA VAL A 27 -2.23 -32.08 -20.32
C VAL A 27 -1.31 -31.01 -19.76
N PHE A 28 -0.10 -30.88 -20.28
CA PHE A 28 0.85 -29.84 -19.83
C PHE A 28 0.32 -28.44 -20.12
N LEU A 29 -0.28 -28.22 -21.27
CA LEU A 29 -0.92 -26.94 -21.64
C LEU A 29 -2.09 -26.61 -20.72
N LEU A 30 -2.96 -27.60 -20.41
CA LEU A 30 -4.09 -27.45 -19.49
C LEU A 30 -3.63 -27.17 -18.06
N VAL A 31 -2.56 -27.80 -17.60
CA VAL A 31 -1.94 -27.51 -16.30
C VAL A 31 -1.38 -26.09 -16.24
N LEU A 32 -0.71 -25.62 -17.31
CA LEU A 32 -0.22 -24.24 -17.38
C LEU A 32 -1.36 -23.22 -17.40
N LEU A 33 -2.43 -23.49 -18.14
CA LEU A 33 -3.63 -22.65 -18.17
C LEU A 33 -4.33 -22.65 -16.81
N PHE A 34 -4.42 -23.80 -16.15
CA PHE A 34 -5.01 -23.92 -14.81
C PHE A 34 -4.17 -23.23 -13.74
N LEU A 35 -2.84 -23.35 -13.79
CA LEU A 35 -1.90 -22.62 -12.93
C LEU A 35 -1.94 -21.11 -13.21
N GLY A 36 -2.11 -20.72 -14.46
CA GLY A 36 -2.34 -19.30 -14.84
C GLY A 36 -3.67 -18.75 -14.33
N PHE A 37 -4.70 -19.61 -14.25
CA PHE A 37 -6.02 -19.24 -13.70
C PHE A 37 -6.03 -19.24 -12.16
N LEU A 38 -5.21 -20.08 -11.52
CA LEU A 38 -4.99 -20.09 -10.06
C LEU A 38 -3.95 -19.06 -9.60
N ALA A 39 -3.16 -18.49 -10.52
CA ALA A 39 -2.34 -17.34 -10.18
C ALA A 39 -3.30 -16.26 -9.68
N PRO A 40 -3.18 -15.81 -8.41
CA PRO A 40 -4.02 -14.71 -7.94
C PRO A 40 -3.85 -13.57 -8.93
N HIS A 41 -4.95 -12.92 -9.30
CA HIS A 41 -5.00 -11.75 -10.20
C HIS A 41 -4.27 -10.56 -9.56
N TRP A 42 -3.01 -10.76 -9.23
CA TRP A 42 -2.04 -9.72 -8.91
C TRP A 42 -1.55 -9.10 -10.25
N GLU A 43 -2.46 -8.76 -11.12
CA GLU A 43 -2.09 -7.77 -12.10
C GLU A 43 -1.60 -6.56 -11.32
N ARG A 44 -0.29 -6.40 -11.35
CA ARG A 44 0.44 -5.26 -10.83
C ARG A 44 -0.11 -4.01 -11.51
N ARG A 45 -1.19 -3.52 -10.99
CA ARG A 45 -1.62 -2.15 -11.24
C ARG A 45 -0.71 -1.26 -10.39
N THR A 46 0.59 -1.24 -10.79
CA THR A 46 1.53 -0.23 -10.32
C THR A 46 0.99 1.11 -10.81
N GLY A 47 0.20 1.76 -9.95
CA GLY A 47 -0.38 3.06 -10.24
C GLY A 47 -1.88 3.19 -10.01
N ASP A 48 -2.61 2.10 -9.84
CA ASP A 48 -4.04 2.17 -9.56
C ASP A 48 -4.29 2.30 -8.06
N PHE A 49 -5.08 3.30 -7.73
CA PHE A 49 -5.57 3.54 -6.38
C PHE A 49 -6.87 2.75 -6.19
N LEU A 50 -6.94 1.93 -5.15
CA LEU A 50 -8.17 1.20 -4.82
C LEU A 50 -9.01 2.04 -3.85
N GLU A 51 -10.21 2.39 -4.28
CA GLU A 51 -11.15 3.11 -3.43
C GLU A 51 -11.81 2.17 -2.43
N GLY A 52 -11.97 2.64 -1.19
CA GLY A 52 -12.63 1.90 -0.13
C GLY A 52 -13.18 2.81 0.96
N VAL A 53 -13.87 2.20 1.94
CA VAL A 53 -14.42 2.90 3.11
C VAL A 53 -13.81 2.30 4.37
N VAL A 54 -13.28 3.15 5.25
CA VAL A 54 -12.76 2.72 6.54
C VAL A 54 -13.91 2.29 7.44
N THR A 55 -13.98 1.01 7.77
CA THR A 55 -15.02 0.42 8.63
C THR A 55 -14.60 0.36 10.09
N LYS A 56 -13.28 0.29 10.36
CA LYS A 56 -12.74 0.23 11.73
C LYS A 56 -11.33 0.78 11.76
N VAL A 57 -11.02 1.56 12.78
CA VAL A 57 -9.65 1.91 13.17
C VAL A 57 -9.24 0.95 14.29
N VAL A 58 -8.17 0.18 14.06
CA VAL A 58 -7.64 -0.78 15.04
C VAL A 58 -6.65 -0.09 15.97
N ASP A 59 -5.69 0.63 15.38
CA ASP A 59 -4.70 1.46 16.05
C ASP A 59 -4.33 2.68 15.21
N GLY A 60 -3.41 3.50 15.63
CA GLY A 60 -3.03 4.74 14.93
C GLY A 60 -2.56 4.50 13.49
N ASP A 61 -2.02 3.34 13.18
CA ASP A 61 -1.48 2.97 11.86
C ASP A 61 -2.08 1.70 11.26
N THR A 62 -3.14 1.17 11.85
CA THR A 62 -3.78 -0.07 11.39
C THR A 62 -5.30 0.12 11.29
N LEU A 63 -5.83 -0.14 10.10
CA LEU A 63 -7.23 0.08 9.71
C LEU A 63 -7.88 -1.22 9.22
N VAL A 64 -9.21 -1.24 9.19
CA VAL A 64 -9.99 -2.16 8.37
C VAL A 64 -10.74 -1.33 7.33
N VAL A 65 -10.50 -1.62 6.06
CA VAL A 65 -11.08 -0.90 4.92
C VAL A 65 -11.90 -1.87 4.09
N LYS A 66 -13.14 -1.50 3.78
CA LYS A 66 -13.98 -2.26 2.85
C LYS A 66 -13.69 -1.79 1.42
N VAL A 67 -13.17 -2.68 0.58
CA VAL A 67 -12.82 -2.45 -0.82
C VAL A 67 -13.57 -3.49 -1.65
N GLU A 68 -14.38 -3.07 -2.62
CA GLU A 68 -15.12 -3.98 -3.51
C GLU A 68 -15.94 -5.06 -2.77
N GLY A 69 -16.47 -4.69 -1.59
CA GLY A 69 -17.24 -5.62 -0.74
C GLY A 69 -16.41 -6.40 0.27
N GLU A 70 -15.10 -6.52 0.12
CA GLU A 70 -14.20 -7.26 1.00
C GLU A 70 -13.60 -6.40 2.10
N LEU A 71 -13.43 -6.97 3.30
CA LEU A 71 -12.75 -6.31 4.41
C LEU A 71 -11.26 -6.59 4.36
N ARG A 72 -10.44 -5.56 4.22
CA ARG A 72 -8.98 -5.62 4.19
C ARG A 72 -8.41 -4.99 5.46
N ARG A 73 -7.58 -5.74 6.18
CA ARG A 73 -6.79 -5.17 7.28
C ARG A 73 -5.56 -4.49 6.69
N VAL A 74 -5.50 -3.18 6.83
CA VAL A 74 -4.47 -2.32 6.22
C VAL A 74 -3.51 -1.82 7.28
N ARG A 75 -2.20 -2.04 7.09
CA ARG A 75 -1.09 -1.42 7.83
C ARG A 75 -0.48 -0.33 6.98
N LEU A 76 -0.41 0.87 7.53
CA LEU A 76 0.13 2.02 6.85
C LEU A 76 1.64 1.86 6.60
N ILE A 77 2.09 2.06 5.36
CA ILE A 77 3.51 2.03 4.99
C ILE A 77 4.21 3.31 5.50
N GLY A 78 5.46 3.16 5.93
CA GLY A 78 6.36 4.27 6.19
C GLY A 78 6.13 5.02 7.51
N VAL A 79 5.11 4.64 8.29
CA VAL A 79 4.80 5.23 9.60
C VAL A 79 4.57 4.17 10.65
N ASP A 80 5.01 4.44 11.86
CA ASP A 80 4.78 3.63 13.06
C ASP A 80 4.28 4.54 14.18
N THR A 81 3.06 4.24 14.65
CA THR A 81 2.46 4.97 15.77
C THR A 81 2.71 4.24 17.07
N PRO A 82 2.73 4.93 18.23
CA PRO A 82 2.84 4.25 19.52
C PRO A 82 1.68 3.29 19.74
N GLU A 83 1.98 2.08 20.19
CA GLU A 83 1.05 0.96 20.34
C GLU A 83 0.03 1.19 21.47
N THR A 84 -1.25 0.90 21.20
CA THR A 84 -2.34 1.00 22.17
C THR A 84 -3.04 -0.33 22.47
N VAL A 85 -2.91 -1.33 21.58
CA VAL A 85 -3.71 -2.57 21.65
C VAL A 85 -2.88 -3.83 21.88
N HIS A 86 -1.61 -3.70 22.28
CA HIS A 86 -0.76 -4.85 22.52
C HIS A 86 -1.18 -5.59 23.81
N PRO A 87 -1.48 -6.91 23.75
CA PRO A 87 -2.07 -7.64 24.88
C PRO A 87 -1.16 -7.77 26.11
N ARG A 88 0.15 -7.57 25.96
CA ARG A 88 1.15 -7.76 27.02
C ARG A 88 2.00 -6.52 27.32
N LYS A 89 1.70 -5.39 26.69
CA LYS A 89 2.48 -4.16 26.90
C LYS A 89 1.54 -3.02 27.29
N PRO A 90 1.95 -2.14 28.21
CA PRO A 90 1.17 -0.96 28.52
C PRO A 90 1.03 -0.07 27.28
N VAL A 91 -0.01 0.75 27.28
CA VAL A 91 -0.19 1.79 26.25
C VAL A 91 1.05 2.68 26.22
N GLN A 92 1.64 2.83 25.06
CA GLN A 92 2.83 3.67 24.90
C GLN A 92 2.46 5.14 24.99
N TYR A 93 3.45 5.96 25.38
CA TYR A 93 3.31 7.41 25.40
C TYR A 93 2.81 7.92 24.04
N TYR A 94 1.81 8.79 24.06
CA TYR A 94 1.15 9.38 22.90
C TYR A 94 0.36 8.39 21.99
N GLY A 95 0.19 7.14 22.41
CA GLY A 95 -0.55 6.14 21.63
C GLY A 95 -2.05 6.43 21.56
N ARG A 96 -2.65 6.84 22.69
CA ARG A 96 -4.08 7.18 22.73
C ARG A 96 -4.40 8.37 21.83
N GLU A 97 -3.53 9.38 21.82
CA GLU A 97 -3.64 10.56 21.00
C GLU A 97 -3.53 10.21 19.51
N ALA A 98 -2.56 9.38 19.12
CA ALA A 98 -2.40 8.90 17.75
C ALA A 98 -3.62 8.08 17.29
N SER A 99 -4.09 7.14 18.11
CA SER A 99 -5.29 6.35 17.82
C SER A 99 -6.55 7.22 17.73
N ALA A 100 -6.71 8.21 18.60
CA ALA A 100 -7.83 9.15 18.58
C ALA A 100 -7.82 10.02 17.31
N PHE A 101 -6.65 10.55 16.93
CA PHE A 101 -6.48 11.31 15.69
C PHE A 101 -6.88 10.48 14.47
N THR A 102 -6.39 9.23 14.38
CA THR A 102 -6.74 8.33 13.28
C THR A 102 -8.24 8.02 13.25
N LYS A 103 -8.86 7.78 14.41
CA LYS A 103 -10.32 7.56 14.49
C LYS A 103 -11.11 8.77 14.02
N GLN A 104 -10.75 9.95 14.49
CA GLN A 104 -11.42 11.21 14.10
C GLN A 104 -11.28 11.48 12.60
N ALA A 105 -10.10 11.25 12.04
CA ALA A 105 -9.82 11.54 10.64
C ALA A 105 -10.42 10.54 9.67
N LEU A 106 -10.50 9.24 10.04
CA LEU A 106 -10.75 8.18 9.07
C LEU A 106 -12.01 7.35 9.31
N SER A 107 -12.65 7.37 10.50
CA SER A 107 -13.82 6.51 10.75
C SER A 107 -14.97 6.80 9.78
N GLY A 108 -15.43 5.78 9.05
CA GLY A 108 -16.50 5.89 8.05
C GLY A 108 -16.10 6.65 6.78
N ARG A 109 -14.84 7.12 6.68
CA ARG A 109 -14.40 7.93 5.55
C ARG A 109 -14.07 7.09 4.34
N ARG A 110 -14.37 7.63 3.16
CA ARG A 110 -13.86 7.15 1.88
C ARG A 110 -12.36 7.46 1.79
N VAL A 111 -11.58 6.48 1.34
CA VAL A 111 -10.12 6.59 1.19
C VAL A 111 -9.67 5.87 -0.08
N TRP A 112 -8.47 6.20 -0.53
CA TRP A 112 -7.81 5.48 -1.62
C TRP A 112 -6.56 4.81 -1.08
N LEU A 113 -6.39 3.53 -1.40
CA LEU A 113 -5.22 2.73 -1.05
C LEU A 113 -4.25 2.72 -2.21
N GLU A 114 -3.03 3.17 -1.97
CA GLU A 114 -1.92 3.08 -2.91
C GLU A 114 -0.97 1.99 -2.43
N TYR A 115 -0.83 0.93 -3.22
CA TYR A 115 0.14 -0.12 -2.94
C TYR A 115 1.52 0.23 -3.48
N ASP A 116 2.55 -0.32 -2.85
CA ASP A 116 3.92 -0.24 -3.32
C ASP A 116 4.37 -1.62 -3.83
N VAL A 117 5.65 -1.97 -3.71
CA VAL A 117 6.26 -3.18 -4.29
C VAL A 117 5.67 -4.46 -3.67
N ALA A 118 5.58 -4.55 -2.35
CA ALA A 118 5.02 -5.69 -1.63
C ALA A 118 3.68 -5.31 -0.99
N PRO A 119 2.57 -5.90 -1.45
CA PRO A 119 1.23 -5.52 -1.01
C PRO A 119 0.82 -6.13 0.33
N LEU A 120 1.48 -7.17 0.80
CA LEU A 120 1.17 -7.86 2.06
C LEU A 120 2.40 -7.99 2.95
N ASP A 121 2.17 -7.98 4.26
CA ASP A 121 3.19 -8.35 5.24
C ASP A 121 3.09 -9.84 5.63
N LYS A 122 4.01 -10.29 6.47
CA LYS A 122 4.04 -11.67 6.99
C LYS A 122 2.80 -12.08 7.81
N TYR A 123 2.01 -11.11 8.24
CA TYR A 123 0.75 -11.32 8.99
C TYR A 123 -0.49 -11.22 8.10
N GLN A 124 -0.31 -11.20 6.77
CA GLN A 124 -1.38 -11.06 5.77
C GLN A 124 -2.14 -9.73 5.87
N ARG A 125 -1.51 -8.68 6.44
CA ARG A 125 -2.07 -7.33 6.39
C ARG A 125 -1.68 -6.68 5.06
N HIS A 126 -2.63 -5.97 4.47
CA HIS A 126 -2.34 -5.14 3.31
C HIS A 126 -1.42 -3.97 3.70
N LEU A 127 -0.36 -3.77 2.94
CA LEU A 127 0.56 -2.66 3.10
C LEU A 127 0.19 -1.57 2.09
N ALA A 128 -0.23 -0.39 2.57
CA ALA A 128 -0.65 0.68 1.68
C ALA A 128 -0.31 2.08 2.23
N TYR A 129 -0.16 3.03 1.31
CA TYR A 129 -0.34 4.44 1.59
C TYR A 129 -1.83 4.76 1.49
N VAL A 130 -2.37 5.48 2.46
CA VAL A 130 -3.80 5.80 2.57
C VAL A 130 -4.00 7.26 2.26
N TRP A 131 -4.83 7.55 1.25
CA TRP A 131 -5.16 8.89 0.83
C TRP A 131 -6.58 9.26 1.26
N VAL A 132 -6.74 10.45 1.80
CA VAL A 132 -8.02 11.03 2.23
C VAL A 132 -8.59 12.02 1.22
N GLU A 133 -7.81 12.39 0.23
CA GLU A 133 -8.16 13.15 -0.96
C GLU A 133 -7.80 12.36 -2.20
N ARG A 134 -8.31 12.76 -3.37
CA ARG A 134 -7.95 12.09 -4.62
C ARG A 134 -6.43 12.11 -4.81
N PRO A 135 -5.79 10.95 -4.99
CA PRO A 135 -4.35 10.86 -5.00
C PRO A 135 -3.72 11.67 -6.13
N ALA A 136 -2.66 12.42 -5.78
CA ALA A 136 -1.73 13.02 -6.72
C ALA A 136 -0.31 12.90 -6.14
N ARG A 137 0.68 12.58 -7.00
CA ARG A 137 2.02 12.16 -6.52
C ARG A 137 3.01 13.30 -6.34
N ASP A 138 2.58 14.53 -6.50
CA ASP A 138 3.41 15.69 -6.13
C ASP A 138 3.52 15.81 -4.61
N GLU A 139 4.59 16.44 -4.13
CA GLU A 139 4.89 16.56 -2.70
C GLU A 139 3.78 17.27 -1.93
N ASP A 140 3.20 18.31 -2.50
CA ASP A 140 2.14 19.07 -1.86
C ASP A 140 0.86 18.27 -1.68
N ALA A 141 0.48 17.45 -2.66
CA ALA A 141 -0.65 16.56 -2.56
C ALA A 141 -0.40 15.45 -1.52
N VAL A 142 0.83 14.90 -1.45
CA VAL A 142 1.21 13.93 -0.41
C VAL A 142 1.06 14.54 0.97
N ARG A 143 1.55 15.77 1.18
CA ARG A 143 1.47 16.47 2.47
C ARG A 143 0.03 16.71 2.94
N ARG A 144 -0.87 17.08 2.04
CA ARG A 144 -2.26 17.43 2.37
C ARG A 144 -3.23 16.24 2.28
N GLY A 145 -2.99 15.32 1.36
CA GLY A 145 -3.95 14.28 1.00
C GLY A 145 -3.58 12.87 1.46
N MET A 146 -2.32 12.60 1.81
CA MET A 146 -1.90 11.27 2.27
C MET A 146 -1.88 11.20 3.80
N PHE A 147 -2.69 10.31 4.37
CA PHE A 147 -2.83 10.18 5.83
C PHE A 147 -1.55 9.74 6.53
N ASN A 148 -0.74 8.87 5.90
CA ASN A 148 0.58 8.48 6.39
C ASN A 148 1.49 9.70 6.61
N ALA A 149 1.49 10.64 5.65
CA ALA A 149 2.25 11.88 5.75
C ALA A 149 1.72 12.80 6.86
N MET A 150 0.40 12.91 7.00
CA MET A 150 -0.24 13.70 8.07
C MET A 150 0.17 13.21 9.46
N LEU A 151 0.19 11.87 9.68
CA LEU A 151 0.64 11.30 10.97
C LEU A 151 2.06 11.72 11.33
N LEU A 152 2.97 11.76 10.34
CA LEU A 152 4.36 12.16 10.55
C LEU A 152 4.47 13.67 10.79
N LEU A 153 3.77 14.47 9.96
CA LEU A 153 3.83 15.93 10.00
C LEU A 153 3.26 16.50 11.31
N GLU A 154 2.19 15.87 11.83
CA GLU A 154 1.58 16.24 13.11
C GLU A 154 2.23 15.56 14.33
N GLY A 155 3.23 14.71 14.10
CA GLY A 155 4.00 14.05 15.16
C GLY A 155 3.25 12.94 15.89
N TYR A 156 2.28 12.28 15.25
CA TYR A 156 1.58 11.13 15.81
C TYR A 156 2.30 9.80 15.59
N GLY A 157 3.33 9.78 14.74
CA GLY A 157 4.11 8.59 14.44
C GLY A 157 5.58 8.90 14.17
N ARG A 158 6.34 7.83 13.99
CA ARG A 158 7.75 7.85 13.57
C ARG A 158 7.85 7.21 12.19
N THR A 159 8.88 7.56 11.43
CA THR A 159 9.17 6.85 10.18
C THR A 159 9.57 5.41 10.46
N MET A 160 8.98 4.48 9.70
CA MET A 160 9.35 3.07 9.71
C MET A 160 9.24 2.50 8.30
N THR A 161 10.38 2.23 7.67
CA THR A 161 10.42 1.62 6.34
C THR A 161 10.13 0.12 6.42
N ILE A 162 9.16 -0.36 5.66
CA ILE A 162 8.83 -1.78 5.51
C ILE A 162 9.31 -2.23 4.13
N GLN A 163 10.55 -2.73 4.08
CA GLN A 163 11.14 -3.16 2.80
C GLN A 163 10.28 -4.23 2.09
N PRO A 164 10.16 -4.19 0.76
CA PRO A 164 10.80 -3.26 -0.19
C PRO A 164 10.03 -1.95 -0.45
N ASN A 165 8.98 -1.67 0.35
CA ASN A 165 8.09 -0.52 0.18
C ASN A 165 8.75 0.77 0.70
N SER A 166 9.26 1.60 -0.20
CA SER A 166 10.05 2.78 0.17
C SER A 166 9.78 4.03 -0.67
N ARG A 167 8.71 4.03 -1.49
CA ARG A 167 8.40 5.09 -2.45
C ARG A 167 8.48 6.51 -1.87
N TYR A 168 7.98 6.71 -0.66
CA TYR A 168 7.94 8.03 0.00
C TYR A 168 8.91 8.13 1.18
N ALA A 169 9.89 7.23 1.33
CA ALA A 169 10.75 7.16 2.52
C ALA A 169 11.50 8.48 2.79
N ASP A 170 12.10 9.08 1.75
CA ASP A 170 12.87 10.33 1.87
C ASP A 170 11.97 11.52 2.24
N LEU A 171 10.78 11.61 1.64
CA LEU A 171 9.80 12.62 1.99
C LEU A 171 9.35 12.47 3.45
N PHE A 172 9.02 11.25 3.87
CA PHE A 172 8.59 10.96 5.23
C PHE A 172 9.65 11.32 6.28
N ALA A 173 10.92 11.08 5.98
CA ALA A 173 12.03 11.51 6.84
C ALA A 173 12.09 13.04 6.99
N ARG A 174 11.83 13.80 5.90
CA ARG A 174 11.74 15.28 5.95
C ARG A 174 10.54 15.72 6.79
N LEU A 175 9.34 15.15 6.59
CA LEU A 175 8.14 15.49 7.36
C LEU A 175 8.31 15.25 8.86
N GLN A 176 8.89 14.11 9.24
CA GLN A 176 9.23 13.83 10.63
C GLN A 176 10.21 14.86 11.20
N THR A 177 11.21 15.26 10.40
CA THR A 177 12.18 16.28 10.83
C THR A 177 11.51 17.64 11.07
N GLU A 178 10.53 18.00 10.23
CA GLU A 178 9.72 19.21 10.43
C GLU A 178 8.90 19.14 11.71
N ALA A 179 8.23 17.99 11.96
CA ALA A 179 7.47 17.79 13.20
C ALA A 179 8.34 17.88 14.44
N ARG A 180 9.57 17.30 14.40
CA ARG A 180 10.56 17.40 15.50
C ARG A 180 10.99 18.83 15.77
N LYS A 181 11.35 19.59 14.72
CA LYS A 181 11.76 20.99 14.86
C LYS A 181 10.64 21.86 15.42
N ALA A 182 9.39 21.58 15.03
CA ALA A 182 8.20 22.30 15.51
C ALA A 182 7.69 21.81 16.87
N GLY A 183 8.29 20.76 17.47
CA GLY A 183 7.84 20.19 18.74
C GLY A 183 6.42 19.64 18.70
N ARG A 184 5.97 19.07 17.57
CA ARG A 184 4.61 18.52 17.42
C ARG A 184 4.49 17.14 18.02
N GLY A 185 3.36 16.86 18.64
CA GLY A 185 2.97 15.53 19.11
C GLY A 185 4.02 14.84 19.97
N LEU A 186 4.53 13.69 19.52
CA LEU A 186 5.60 12.91 20.16
C LEU A 186 6.86 13.71 20.46
N TRP A 187 7.09 14.81 19.75
CA TRP A 187 8.28 15.63 19.82
C TRP A 187 8.10 16.85 20.72
N GLY A 188 6.88 17.04 21.26
CA GLY A 188 6.60 18.07 22.26
C GLY A 188 7.28 17.78 23.59
N ARG A 189 7.43 18.80 24.44
CA ARG A 189 7.91 18.60 25.80
C ARG A 189 6.89 17.76 26.58
N LYS A 190 7.36 16.69 27.22
CA LYS A 190 6.56 15.99 28.24
C LYS A 190 6.20 16.98 29.34
N ARG A 191 4.94 17.27 29.51
CA ARG A 191 4.43 17.96 30.71
C ARG A 191 4.32 16.98 31.85
#